data_5f28857687efdac97a75fc3d03dc52b4
#
_entry.id   5f28857687efdac97a75fc3d03dc52b4
#
_cell.length_a   1.000
_cell.length_b   1.000
_cell.length_c   1.000
_cell.angle_alpha   90.00
_cell.angle_beta   90.00
_cell.angle_gamma   90.00
#
_symmetry.space_group_name_H-M   'P 1'
#
loop_
_entity.id
_entity.type
_entity.pdbx_description
1 polymer ?
#
loop_
_entity_poly.entity_id
_entity_poly.type
_entity_poly.pdbx_seq_one_letter_code
_entity_poly.pdbx_strand_id
1 'polypeptide(L)'
;IDQVLAHPDFGKWEYLLTVEHDNMPPADGVMRLIAQMEAHPEFFCIGGLYWTKGEGGVPQIWGDPRDPVLNFRPQVPRPGELVECCGTGMGFNLWRLQGFRDERLRKPWFKTQTEGGAATQDLYFWADARKHGFRCAIDCSVLVGHYDMEGKFGPPDTVW
;
A
#
# COMPACT_ATOMS: atom_id res chain seq x y z
N ILE A 1 13.79 5.77 -1.25
CA ILE A 1 13.00 7.03 -1.33
C ILE A 1 13.92 8.22 -1.18
N ASP A 2 14.79 8.30 -0.14
CA ASP A 2 15.72 9.45 0.06
C ASP A 2 16.53 9.76 -1.20
N GLN A 3 17.06 8.75 -1.89
CA GLN A 3 17.82 8.95 -3.14
C GLN A 3 16.95 9.53 -4.26
N VAL A 4 15.68 9.11 -4.37
CA VAL A 4 14.73 9.66 -5.36
C VAL A 4 14.42 11.11 -5.03
N LEU A 5 14.13 11.42 -3.76
CA LEU A 5 13.84 12.79 -3.32
C LEU A 5 15.01 13.75 -3.49
N ALA A 6 16.25 13.26 -3.35
CA ALA A 6 17.48 14.04 -3.52
C ALA A 6 17.86 14.23 -5.00
N HIS A 7 17.33 13.41 -5.91
CA HIS A 7 17.67 13.52 -7.33
C HIS A 7 17.08 14.79 -7.96
N PRO A 8 17.85 15.55 -8.75
CA PRO A 8 17.41 16.85 -9.27
C PRO A 8 16.17 16.79 -10.17
N ASP A 9 15.96 15.69 -10.86
CA ASP A 9 14.81 15.48 -11.74
C ASP A 9 13.75 14.60 -11.08
N PHE A 10 14.11 13.41 -10.58
CA PHE A 10 13.16 12.47 -9.98
C PHE A 10 12.49 13.02 -8.73
N GLY A 11 13.21 13.80 -7.94
CA GLY A 11 12.68 14.46 -6.75
C GLY A 11 11.57 15.49 -7.00
N LYS A 12 11.34 15.85 -8.27
CA LYS A 12 10.25 16.76 -8.70
C LYS A 12 9.00 16.01 -9.19
N TRP A 13 9.08 14.69 -9.37
CA TRP A 13 7.93 13.92 -9.85
C TRP A 13 6.79 13.99 -8.84
N GLU A 14 5.58 13.89 -9.37
CA GLU A 14 4.39 13.92 -8.55
C GLU A 14 4.19 12.61 -7.80
N TYR A 15 4.45 11.50 -8.50
CA TYR A 15 4.18 10.16 -7.99
C TYR A 15 5.43 9.30 -7.90
N LEU A 16 5.41 8.39 -6.93
CA LEU A 16 6.30 7.25 -6.79
C LEU A 16 5.47 5.97 -6.86
N LEU A 17 5.81 5.08 -7.78
CA LEU A 17 5.23 3.74 -7.84
C LEU A 17 6.14 2.77 -7.07
N THR A 18 5.54 1.96 -6.20
CA THR A 18 6.21 0.79 -5.60
C THR A 18 5.54 -0.48 -6.08
N VAL A 19 6.36 -1.45 -6.46
CA VAL A 19 5.93 -2.79 -6.88
C VAL A 19 6.85 -3.80 -6.24
N GLU A 20 6.32 -4.77 -5.52
CA GLU A 20 7.11 -5.90 -5.02
C GLU A 20 7.35 -6.91 -6.15
N HIS A 21 8.48 -7.60 -6.09
CA HIS A 21 8.97 -8.45 -7.18
C HIS A 21 8.10 -9.68 -7.47
N ASP A 22 7.21 -10.02 -6.56
CA ASP A 22 6.28 -11.15 -6.62
C ASP A 22 4.81 -10.70 -6.81
N ASN A 23 4.58 -9.42 -7.08
CA ASN A 23 3.27 -8.92 -7.44
C ASN A 23 3.14 -8.73 -8.96
N MET A 24 1.98 -9.10 -9.47
CA MET A 24 1.64 -9.00 -10.90
C MET A 24 0.46 -8.03 -11.09
N PRO A 25 0.72 -6.73 -11.26
CA PRO A 25 -0.32 -5.78 -11.53
C PRO A 25 -0.93 -5.98 -12.94
N PRO A 26 -2.20 -5.63 -13.15
CA PRO A 26 -2.79 -5.65 -14.48
C PRO A 26 -2.11 -4.61 -15.38
N ALA A 27 -2.15 -4.83 -16.69
CA ALA A 27 -1.46 -3.99 -17.67
C ALA A 27 -1.86 -2.50 -17.62
N ASP A 28 -3.08 -2.21 -17.24
CA ASP A 28 -3.64 -0.86 -17.08
C ASP A 28 -3.59 -0.35 -15.62
N GLY A 29 -3.04 -1.15 -14.70
CA GLY A 29 -3.07 -0.88 -13.26
C GLY A 29 -2.47 0.47 -12.87
N VAL A 30 -1.33 0.83 -13.44
CA VAL A 30 -0.69 2.13 -13.17
C VAL A 30 -1.59 3.29 -13.59
N MET A 31 -2.18 3.20 -14.78
CA MET A 31 -3.05 4.26 -15.31
C MET A 31 -4.33 4.41 -14.47
N ARG A 32 -4.88 3.31 -13.97
CA ARG A 32 -6.02 3.33 -13.05
C ARG A 32 -5.65 4.00 -11.73
N LEU A 33 -4.51 3.64 -11.14
CA LEU A 33 -4.06 4.27 -9.90
C LEU A 33 -3.81 5.77 -10.08
N ILE A 34 -3.24 6.21 -11.23
CA ILE A 34 -3.08 7.64 -11.54
C ILE A 34 -4.44 8.34 -11.58
N ALA A 35 -5.41 7.78 -12.32
CA ALA A 35 -6.75 8.35 -12.40
C ALA A 35 -7.42 8.46 -11.03
N GLN A 36 -7.26 7.46 -10.16
CA GLN A 36 -7.77 7.52 -8.78
C GLN A 36 -7.05 8.57 -7.95
N MET A 37 -5.72 8.69 -8.06
CA MET A 37 -4.96 9.71 -7.34
C MET A 37 -5.36 11.13 -7.79
N GLU A 38 -5.65 11.35 -9.07
CA GLU A 38 -6.15 12.63 -9.60
C GLU A 38 -7.55 12.95 -9.10
N ALA A 39 -8.44 11.94 -9.07
CA ALA A 39 -9.82 12.10 -8.60
C ALA A 39 -9.92 12.29 -7.08
N HIS A 40 -8.93 11.82 -6.32
CA HIS A 40 -8.93 11.75 -4.87
C HIS A 40 -7.66 12.38 -4.27
N PRO A 41 -7.53 13.72 -4.34
CA PRO A 41 -6.34 14.43 -3.84
C PRO A 41 -6.10 14.30 -2.34
N GLU A 42 -7.10 13.87 -1.58
CA GLU A 42 -7.00 13.63 -0.15
C GLU A 42 -6.17 12.40 0.23
N PHE A 43 -5.94 11.45 -0.70
CA PHE A 43 -5.11 10.28 -0.43
C PHE A 43 -3.64 10.55 -0.74
N PHE A 44 -2.80 10.18 0.19
CA PHE A 44 -1.35 10.16 0.03
C PHE A 44 -0.89 8.94 -0.77
N CYS A 45 -1.61 7.82 -0.65
CA CYS A 45 -1.32 6.57 -1.31
C CYS A 45 -2.61 5.88 -1.75
N ILE A 46 -2.63 5.35 -2.96
CA ILE A 46 -3.64 4.41 -3.43
C ILE A 46 -2.93 3.18 -3.97
N GLY A 47 -3.35 1.99 -3.51
CA GLY A 47 -2.81 0.71 -3.95
C GLY A 47 -3.83 -0.14 -4.71
N GLY A 48 -3.35 -1.17 -5.39
CA GLY A 48 -4.17 -2.25 -5.95
C GLY A 48 -4.48 -3.32 -4.91
N LEU A 49 -5.56 -4.06 -5.14
CA LEU A 49 -6.02 -5.13 -4.27
C LEU A 49 -5.24 -6.42 -4.53
N TYR A 50 -4.68 -6.99 -3.49
CA TYR A 50 -4.09 -8.33 -3.50
C TYR A 50 -4.21 -8.99 -2.12
N TRP A 51 -3.92 -10.29 -2.04
CA TRP A 51 -4.00 -11.07 -0.81
C TRP A 51 -2.62 -11.54 -0.35
N THR A 52 -2.50 -11.84 0.94
CA THR A 52 -1.34 -12.61 1.44
C THR A 52 -1.32 -14.00 0.80
N LYS A 53 -0.13 -14.58 0.68
CA LYS A 53 0.05 -15.95 0.17
C LYS A 53 -0.54 -17.00 1.13
N GLY A 54 -0.95 -18.14 0.58
CA GLY A 54 -1.35 -19.32 1.32
C GLY A 54 -2.85 -19.49 1.51
N GLU A 55 -3.24 -20.67 2.04
CA GLU A 55 -4.63 -20.94 2.41
C GLU A 55 -5.12 -19.91 3.43
N GLY A 56 -6.28 -19.34 3.18
CA GLY A 56 -6.85 -18.31 4.04
C GLY A 56 -6.15 -16.96 3.94
N GLY A 57 -5.52 -16.67 2.80
CA GLY A 57 -4.94 -15.35 2.54
C GLY A 57 -5.90 -14.21 2.84
N VAL A 58 -5.38 -13.13 3.40
CA VAL A 58 -6.16 -11.94 3.76
C VAL A 58 -5.85 -10.79 2.80
N PRO A 59 -6.86 -9.97 2.46
CA PRO A 59 -6.65 -8.82 1.59
C PRO A 59 -5.76 -7.79 2.27
N GLN A 60 -4.91 -7.15 1.50
CA GLN A 60 -3.98 -6.13 1.98
C GLN A 60 -4.67 -4.76 2.17
N ILE A 61 -5.83 -4.78 2.84
CA ILE A 61 -6.62 -3.61 3.24
C ILE A 61 -6.71 -3.63 4.77
N TRP A 62 -5.90 -2.82 5.43
CA TRP A 62 -5.70 -2.91 6.87
C TRP A 62 -6.36 -1.79 7.65
N GLY A 63 -7.28 -2.15 8.55
CA GLY A 63 -7.95 -1.24 9.48
C GLY A 63 -8.99 -0.32 8.85
N ASP A 64 -10.11 -0.13 9.53
CA ASP A 64 -11.13 0.84 9.12
C ASP A 64 -10.82 2.20 9.76
N PRO A 65 -10.65 3.28 8.99
CA PRO A 65 -10.38 4.62 9.54
C PRO A 65 -11.54 5.21 10.35
N ARG A 66 -12.74 4.61 10.28
CA ARG A 66 -13.91 5.00 11.10
C ARG A 66 -13.86 4.41 12.51
N ASP A 67 -13.00 3.42 12.73
CA ASP A 67 -12.83 2.85 14.07
C ASP A 67 -12.21 3.90 15.02
N PRO A 68 -12.67 4.00 16.27
CA PRO A 68 -12.19 5.01 17.21
C PRO A 68 -10.74 4.78 17.65
N VAL A 69 -10.25 3.54 17.50
CA VAL A 69 -8.88 3.16 17.83
C VAL A 69 -8.21 2.57 16.61
N LEU A 70 -7.04 3.10 16.28
CA LEU A 70 -6.24 2.59 15.17
C LEU A 70 -6.00 1.08 15.34
N ASN A 71 -6.37 0.32 14.35
CA ASN A 71 -6.10 -1.10 14.25
C ASN A 71 -5.72 -1.47 12.82
N PHE A 72 -5.16 -2.64 12.66
CA PHE A 72 -4.78 -3.21 11.36
C PHE A 72 -5.45 -4.57 11.16
N ARG A 73 -6.76 -4.65 11.44
CA ARG A 73 -7.55 -5.84 11.07
C ARG A 73 -7.87 -5.79 9.59
N PRO A 74 -7.82 -6.92 8.87
CA PRO A 74 -8.18 -6.94 7.46
C PRO A 74 -9.62 -6.46 7.24
N GLN A 75 -9.83 -5.59 6.28
CA GLN A 75 -11.17 -5.23 5.81
C GLN A 75 -11.63 -6.19 4.70
N VAL A 76 -12.95 -6.31 4.55
CA VAL A 76 -13.53 -7.04 3.43
C VAL A 76 -13.43 -6.16 2.17
N PRO A 77 -12.83 -6.67 1.07
CA PRO A 77 -12.81 -5.94 -0.20
C PRO A 77 -14.23 -5.71 -0.73
N ARG A 78 -14.42 -4.58 -1.35
CA ARG A 78 -15.68 -4.24 -2.04
C ARG A 78 -15.39 -4.11 -3.53
N PRO A 79 -15.75 -5.13 -4.35
CA PRO A 79 -15.41 -5.16 -5.77
C PRO A 79 -15.79 -3.87 -6.50
N GLY A 80 -14.84 -3.29 -7.21
CA GLY A 80 -15.04 -2.06 -7.97
C GLY A 80 -15.05 -0.75 -7.16
N GLU A 81 -14.92 -0.81 -5.83
CA GLU A 81 -14.88 0.37 -4.98
C GLU A 81 -13.46 0.77 -4.60
N LEU A 82 -13.29 2.06 -4.31
CA LEU A 82 -12.11 2.57 -3.60
C LEU A 82 -12.37 2.48 -2.09
N VAL A 83 -11.60 1.65 -1.40
CA VAL A 83 -11.78 1.37 0.03
C VAL A 83 -10.71 2.10 0.83
N GLU A 84 -11.11 3.13 1.59
CA GLU A 84 -10.19 3.79 2.52
C GLU A 84 -9.81 2.83 3.66
N CYS A 85 -8.54 2.86 4.06
CA CYS A 85 -8.01 2.00 5.10
C CYS A 85 -6.95 2.72 5.96
N CYS A 86 -6.57 2.08 7.07
CA CYS A 86 -5.53 2.61 7.95
C CYS A 86 -4.12 2.29 7.44
N GLY A 87 -3.99 1.28 6.59
CA GLY A 87 -2.72 0.89 5.99
C GLY A 87 -2.90 -0.08 4.83
N THR A 88 -1.91 -0.12 3.95
CA THR A 88 -1.82 -1.05 2.81
C THR A 88 -0.51 -1.82 2.88
N GLY A 89 -0.46 -3.01 2.29
CA GLY A 89 0.82 -3.65 2.00
C GLY A 89 1.60 -2.93 0.89
N MET A 90 2.83 -3.33 0.63
CA MET A 90 3.73 -2.64 -0.34
C MET A 90 3.64 -3.17 -1.77
N GLY A 91 2.80 -4.17 -2.03
CA GLY A 91 2.78 -4.95 -3.26
C GLY A 91 2.63 -4.14 -4.55
N PHE A 92 1.70 -3.21 -4.59
CA PHE A 92 1.48 -2.33 -5.75
C PHE A 92 0.81 -1.04 -5.31
N ASN A 93 1.58 0.04 -5.14
CA ASN A 93 1.07 1.31 -4.64
C ASN A 93 1.61 2.51 -5.42
N LEU A 94 0.75 3.50 -5.61
CA LEU A 94 1.10 4.82 -6.10
C LEU A 94 1.04 5.83 -4.96
N TRP A 95 2.14 6.55 -4.73
CA TRP A 95 2.34 7.49 -3.64
C TRP A 95 2.51 8.90 -4.17
N ARG A 96 1.99 9.91 -3.46
CA ARG A 96 2.41 11.31 -3.70
C ARG A 96 3.83 11.50 -3.17
N LEU A 97 4.81 11.54 -4.07
CA LEU A 97 6.23 11.59 -3.71
C LEU A 97 6.57 12.71 -2.73
N GLN A 98 5.96 13.87 -2.91
CA GLN A 98 6.25 15.04 -2.09
C GLN A 98 5.81 14.89 -0.62
N GLY A 99 4.86 14.01 -0.33
CA GLY A 99 4.45 13.71 1.05
C GLY A 99 5.56 13.11 1.89
N PHE A 100 6.52 12.40 1.29
CA PHE A 100 7.68 11.89 2.01
C PHE A 100 8.69 12.97 2.45
N ARG A 101 8.50 14.23 2.04
CA ARG A 101 9.27 15.37 2.55
C ARG A 101 8.76 15.91 3.88
N ASP A 102 7.62 15.45 4.34
CA ASP A 102 7.06 15.88 5.63
C ASP A 102 7.97 15.42 6.77
N GLU A 103 8.56 16.37 7.48
CA GLU A 103 9.51 16.12 8.56
C GLU A 103 8.86 15.46 9.79
N ARG A 104 7.53 15.45 9.87
CA ARG A 104 6.80 14.76 10.95
C ARG A 104 6.82 13.24 10.78
N LEU A 105 7.03 12.74 9.56
CA LEU A 105 7.14 11.32 9.30
C LEU A 105 8.43 10.74 9.88
N ARG A 106 8.27 9.73 10.72
CA ARG A 106 9.38 9.03 11.37
C ARG A 106 10.32 8.38 10.35
N LYS A 107 11.63 8.53 10.57
CA LYS A 107 12.65 7.79 9.80
C LYS A 107 13.31 6.69 10.65
N PRO A 108 13.66 5.53 10.09
CA PRO A 108 13.38 5.14 8.71
C PRO A 108 11.86 4.96 8.50
N TRP A 109 11.36 5.29 7.33
CA TRP A 109 9.93 5.17 7.02
C TRP A 109 9.44 3.72 7.11
N PHE A 110 10.22 2.78 6.58
CA PHE A 110 9.88 1.37 6.54
C PHE A 110 10.87 0.56 7.39
N LYS A 111 10.35 -0.18 8.35
CA LYS A 111 11.14 -1.01 9.26
C LYS A 111 10.31 -2.20 9.72
N THR A 112 10.82 -3.41 9.57
CA THR A 112 10.24 -4.58 10.24
C THR A 112 10.53 -4.49 11.73
N GLN A 113 9.49 -4.55 12.56
CA GLN A 113 9.59 -4.50 14.01
C GLN A 113 9.14 -5.85 14.58
N THR A 114 9.98 -6.42 15.42
CA THR A 114 9.72 -7.70 16.11
C THR A 114 9.49 -7.55 17.60
N GLU A 115 9.92 -6.42 18.18
CA GLU A 115 9.78 -6.12 19.61
C GLU A 115 8.52 -5.29 19.87
N GLY A 116 7.79 -5.61 20.92
CA GLY A 116 6.61 -4.85 21.34
C GLY A 116 5.35 -5.03 20.48
N GLY A 117 5.31 -6.06 19.66
CA GLY A 117 4.27 -6.36 18.69
C GLY A 117 4.84 -6.39 17.28
N ALA A 118 4.71 -7.52 16.59
CA ALA A 118 5.21 -7.67 15.23
C ALA A 118 4.47 -6.72 14.29
N ALA A 119 5.20 -5.88 13.61
CA ALA A 119 4.69 -5.05 12.53
C ALA A 119 5.57 -5.24 11.30
N THR A 120 4.93 -5.50 10.16
CA THR A 120 5.58 -5.46 8.86
C THR A 120 6.02 -4.04 8.56
N GLN A 121 6.96 -3.88 7.64
CA GLN A 121 7.54 -2.57 7.32
C GLN A 121 6.49 -1.54 6.86
N ASP A 122 5.48 -1.98 6.16
CA ASP A 122 4.36 -1.21 5.66
C ASP A 122 3.46 -0.73 6.81
N LEU A 123 3.03 -1.63 7.69
CA LEU A 123 2.20 -1.27 8.84
C LEU A 123 2.97 -0.42 9.87
N TYR A 124 4.29 -0.61 9.99
CA TYR A 124 5.14 0.29 10.76
C TYR A 124 5.09 1.72 10.23
N PHE A 125 5.15 1.91 8.91
CA PHE A 125 5.00 3.21 8.27
C PHE A 125 3.61 3.80 8.55
N TRP A 126 2.55 3.04 8.28
CA TRP A 126 1.18 3.52 8.42
C TRP A 126 0.79 3.85 9.87
N ALA A 127 1.32 3.11 10.85
CA ALA A 127 1.11 3.40 12.26
C ALA A 127 1.62 4.80 12.67
N ASP A 128 2.59 5.34 11.94
CA ASP A 128 3.10 6.68 12.12
C ASP A 128 2.40 7.70 11.23
N ALA A 129 2.32 7.45 9.94
CA ALA A 129 1.75 8.35 8.94
C ALA A 129 0.31 8.77 9.26
N ARG A 130 -0.51 7.83 9.77
CA ARG A 130 -1.88 8.12 10.20
C ARG A 130 -1.98 9.18 11.30
N LYS A 131 -1.03 9.25 12.21
CA LYS A 131 -0.99 10.26 13.29
C LYS A 131 -0.84 11.69 12.75
N HIS A 132 -0.27 11.81 11.55
CA HIS A 132 0.00 13.07 10.86
C HIS A 132 -1.04 13.40 9.78
N GLY A 133 -2.13 12.61 9.70
CA GLY A 133 -3.24 12.84 8.79
C GLY A 133 -3.05 12.26 7.38
N PHE A 134 -1.99 11.47 7.15
CA PHE A 134 -1.82 10.77 5.86
C PHE A 134 -2.87 9.68 5.70
N ARG A 135 -3.53 9.66 4.55
CA ARG A 135 -4.62 8.74 4.23
C ARG A 135 -4.22 7.81 3.09
N CYS A 136 -4.75 6.59 3.11
CA CYS A 136 -4.58 5.63 2.02
C CYS A 136 -5.87 4.89 1.70
N ALA A 137 -5.91 4.37 0.50
CA ALA A 137 -7.02 3.54 0.03
C ALA A 137 -6.51 2.41 -0.87
N ILE A 138 -7.35 1.39 -1.07
CA ILE A 138 -7.16 0.34 -2.06
C ILE A 138 -8.25 0.45 -3.11
N ASP A 139 -7.84 0.52 -4.37
CA ASP A 139 -8.76 0.38 -5.51
C ASP A 139 -9.02 -1.11 -5.75
N CYS A 140 -10.21 -1.56 -5.32
CA CYS A 140 -10.64 -2.94 -5.47
C CYS A 140 -11.00 -3.33 -6.91
N SER A 141 -10.89 -2.41 -7.87
CA SER A 141 -10.98 -2.71 -9.31
C SER A 141 -9.61 -3.05 -9.92
N VAL A 142 -8.51 -2.66 -9.26
CA VAL A 142 -7.13 -2.96 -9.68
C VAL A 142 -6.68 -4.24 -8.98
N LEU A 143 -7.00 -5.37 -9.59
CA LEU A 143 -6.65 -6.67 -9.03
C LEU A 143 -5.19 -7.01 -9.35
N VAL A 144 -4.40 -7.30 -8.31
CA VAL A 144 -2.97 -7.57 -8.41
C VAL A 144 -2.70 -9.01 -8.00
N GLY A 145 -2.06 -9.78 -8.87
CA GLY A 145 -1.64 -11.12 -8.55
C GLY A 145 -0.51 -11.14 -7.53
N HIS A 146 -0.49 -12.16 -6.66
CA HIS A 146 0.59 -12.39 -5.72
C HIS A 146 1.25 -13.73 -6.01
N TYR A 147 2.41 -13.69 -6.66
CA TYR A 147 3.10 -14.87 -7.15
C TYR A 147 3.80 -15.65 -6.04
N ASP A 148 3.56 -16.94 -5.97
CA ASP A 148 4.29 -17.82 -5.05
C ASP A 148 5.60 -18.28 -5.70
N MET A 149 6.64 -17.50 -5.50
CA MET A 149 8.00 -17.79 -6.04
C MET A 149 8.61 -19.09 -5.55
N GLU A 150 8.18 -19.58 -4.38
CA GLU A 150 8.75 -20.76 -3.75
C GLU A 150 7.91 -22.01 -3.97
N GLY A 151 6.74 -21.90 -4.57
CA GLY A 151 5.81 -22.99 -4.78
C GLY A 151 5.27 -23.63 -3.50
N LYS A 152 5.37 -22.94 -2.36
CA LYS A 152 4.91 -23.44 -1.06
C LYS A 152 3.39 -23.49 -0.92
N PHE A 153 2.69 -22.66 -1.67
CA PHE A 153 1.26 -22.44 -1.54
C PHE A 153 0.47 -22.82 -2.79
N GLY A 154 1.12 -23.55 -3.71
CA GLY A 154 0.54 -23.97 -4.97
C GLY A 154 1.04 -23.19 -6.17
N PRO A 155 0.49 -23.45 -7.37
CA PRO A 155 0.87 -22.72 -8.55
C PRO A 155 0.64 -21.22 -8.37
N PRO A 156 1.32 -20.37 -9.17
CA PRO A 156 1.20 -18.93 -9.08
C PRO A 156 -0.26 -18.53 -9.25
N ASP A 157 -0.95 -18.51 -8.17
CA ASP A 157 -2.33 -18.13 -8.14
C ASP A 157 -2.43 -16.71 -7.66
N THR A 158 -2.77 -15.97 -8.61
CA THR A 158 -3.53 -14.77 -8.40
C THR A 158 -4.90 -15.18 -7.93
N VAL A 159 -5.02 -15.41 -6.67
CA VAL A 159 -6.33 -15.69 -6.10
C VAL A 159 -7.09 -14.40 -5.97
N TRP A 160 -8.24 -14.42 -6.54
CA TRP A 160 -9.22 -13.33 -6.54
C TRP A 160 -10.42 -13.70 -5.71
#